data_d94adc99078e1cde1e300c92291b6851
#
_entry.id   d94adc99078e1cde1e300c92291b6851
#
_cell.length_a   1.000
_cell.length_b   1.000
_cell.length_c   1.000
_cell.angle_alpha   90.00
_cell.angle_beta   90.00
_cell.angle_gamma   90.00
#
_symmetry.space_group_name_H-M   'P 1'
#
loop_
_entity.id
_entity.type
_entity.pdbx_description
1 polymer ?
#
loop_
_entity_poly.entity_id
_entity_poly.type
_entity_poly.pdbx_seq_one_letter_code
_entity_poly.pdbx_strand_id
1 'polypeptide(L)'
;SDLMICRYSYNYDEITQITPEPLYWESFNLAGDDLLKEIIQQIIIEGTVSNEQDRDCSGVIENHARQLGIPEVAKKLNGFFGKDSNNIGFKGKLMRINFINQIAIPIALRYMGHANKEGDLYLSFSDLFTTNPPGKELLDYFENHFGFRFEDIRWKLSPSKVNEITQSVFSKLVGQISGLVGLYNCDIVILSGKICSFQSLENLFLKYHPVTPNRLINLNNYWIGRWFPFADNNGYITDSKTVVAVGSLISYMGGTAHKLDRFKINNQHLCLKLVSTADYIGPVKQGVIQDVVLHAKNSDGTLIAHTLPFQIGFKNIDSIHYPSRNIYAIDFNDQKIIETLTRKGTTDASRLNDAVEAFKHKIRSRMPLKFTISREFDKDKELVVISEVTDNEQDDISKSYFELHTQTLPETTGYWLDSGEFTLNIRN
;
A
#
# COMPACT_ATOMS: atom_id res chain seq x y z
N SER A 1 0.22 -5.45 -1.73
CA SER A 1 0.02 -6.80 -2.31
C SER A 1 1.35 -7.44 -2.64
N ASP A 2 1.45 -8.75 -2.47
CA ASP A 2 2.68 -9.50 -2.73
C ASP A 2 2.39 -10.64 -3.71
N LEU A 3 3.35 -10.93 -4.58
CA LEU A 3 3.35 -12.05 -5.48
C LEU A 3 4.60 -12.90 -5.23
N MET A 4 4.41 -14.19 -5.06
CA MET A 4 5.49 -15.17 -5.02
C MET A 4 5.20 -16.30 -6.00
N ILE A 5 6.13 -16.60 -6.89
CA ILE A 5 6.10 -17.74 -7.77
C ILE A 5 7.13 -18.74 -7.27
N CYS A 6 6.69 -19.93 -6.95
CA CYS A 6 7.51 -20.96 -6.32
C CYS A 6 7.35 -22.30 -7.04
N ARG A 7 8.45 -22.97 -7.34
CA ARG A 7 8.43 -24.35 -7.77
C ARG A 7 8.46 -25.26 -6.55
N TYR A 8 7.59 -26.26 -6.53
CA TYR A 8 7.59 -27.26 -5.49
C TYR A 8 7.99 -28.61 -6.08
N SER A 9 9.04 -29.21 -5.54
CA SER A 9 9.33 -30.62 -5.75
C SER A 9 8.93 -31.43 -4.50
N TYR A 10 8.46 -32.63 -4.70
CA TYR A 10 8.02 -33.49 -3.62
C TYR A 10 8.52 -34.93 -3.85
N ASN A 11 8.78 -35.63 -2.78
CA ASN A 11 9.05 -37.06 -2.76
C ASN A 11 8.04 -37.76 -1.85
N TYR A 12 7.44 -38.86 -2.36
CA TYR A 12 6.42 -39.65 -1.69
C TYR A 12 6.97 -41.00 -1.23
N ASP A 13 8.10 -41.05 -0.58
CA ASP A 13 8.55 -42.23 0.10
C ASP A 13 7.79 -42.44 1.43
N GLU A 14 8.37 -43.14 2.39
CA GLU A 14 7.80 -43.30 3.74
C GLU A 14 7.58 -41.94 4.43
N ILE A 15 8.35 -40.90 4.04
CA ILE A 15 8.28 -39.53 4.54
C ILE A 15 8.00 -38.61 3.36
N THR A 16 6.89 -37.88 3.40
CA THR A 16 6.62 -36.80 2.43
C THR A 16 7.58 -35.64 2.66
N GLN A 17 8.44 -35.36 1.68
CA GLN A 17 9.32 -34.20 1.71
C GLN A 17 8.94 -33.22 0.62
N ILE A 18 8.74 -31.96 1.00
CA ILE A 18 8.49 -30.83 0.09
C ILE A 18 9.72 -29.92 0.06
N THR A 19 10.15 -29.57 -1.14
CA THR A 19 11.25 -28.62 -1.36
C THR A 19 10.72 -27.44 -2.16
N PRO A 20 10.43 -26.28 -1.52
CA PRO A 20 10.06 -25.06 -2.21
C PRO A 20 11.30 -24.38 -2.79
N GLU A 21 11.18 -23.94 -4.04
CA GLU A 21 12.17 -23.13 -4.75
C GLU A 21 11.53 -21.85 -5.25
N PRO A 22 11.76 -20.68 -4.63
CA PRO A 22 11.27 -19.40 -5.12
C PRO A 22 11.91 -19.06 -6.47
N LEU A 23 11.07 -18.84 -7.48
CA LEU A 23 11.49 -18.44 -8.83
C LEU A 23 11.37 -16.92 -9.00
N TYR A 24 10.35 -16.33 -8.39
CA TYR A 24 10.07 -14.90 -8.49
C TYR A 24 9.36 -14.42 -7.22
N TRP A 25 9.67 -13.21 -6.79
CA TRP A 25 9.00 -12.55 -5.68
C TRP A 25 8.96 -11.04 -5.93
N GLU A 26 7.79 -10.43 -5.73
CA GLU A 26 7.58 -9.01 -5.90
C GLU A 26 6.52 -8.49 -4.92
N SER A 27 6.69 -7.25 -4.46
CA SER A 27 5.71 -6.53 -3.65
C SER A 27 5.20 -5.31 -4.42
N PHE A 28 3.90 -5.04 -4.30
CA PHE A 28 3.24 -3.92 -4.96
C PHE A 28 2.61 -3.00 -3.93
N ASN A 29 2.77 -1.69 -4.12
CA ASN A 29 2.21 -0.66 -3.24
C ASN A 29 0.72 -0.42 -3.51
N LEU A 30 -0.05 -1.47 -3.72
CA LEU A 30 -1.49 -1.44 -3.91
C LEU A 30 -2.13 -2.55 -3.08
N ALA A 31 -3.03 -2.18 -2.16
CA ALA A 31 -3.61 -3.12 -1.20
C ALA A 31 -5.06 -2.76 -0.81
N GLY A 32 -5.56 -3.31 0.28
CA GLY A 32 -6.90 -3.09 0.78
C GLY A 32 -7.18 -1.66 1.19
N ASP A 33 -6.17 -0.96 1.65
CA ASP A 33 -6.29 0.43 2.06
C ASP A 33 -6.56 1.36 0.87
N ASP A 34 -6.04 1.03 -0.31
CA ASP A 34 -6.34 1.77 -1.53
C ASP A 34 -7.80 1.57 -1.96
N LEU A 35 -8.32 0.34 -1.86
CA LEU A 35 -9.74 0.07 -2.07
C LEU A 35 -10.60 0.81 -1.05
N LEU A 36 -10.21 0.79 0.22
CA LEU A 36 -10.91 1.47 1.29
C LEU A 36 -10.94 2.99 1.04
N LYS A 37 -9.82 3.57 0.62
CA LYS A 37 -9.70 4.97 0.22
C LYS A 37 -10.67 5.34 -0.90
N GLU A 38 -10.67 4.54 -1.96
CA GLU A 38 -11.53 4.79 -3.13
C GLU A 38 -13.03 4.63 -2.79
N ILE A 39 -13.39 3.65 -1.95
CA ILE A 39 -14.77 3.51 -1.45
C ILE A 39 -15.17 4.75 -0.65
N ILE A 40 -14.32 5.22 0.27
CA ILE A 40 -14.60 6.42 1.05
C ILE A 40 -14.73 7.64 0.12
N GLN A 41 -13.80 7.81 -0.79
CA GLN A 41 -13.82 8.94 -1.71
C GLN A 41 -15.05 8.91 -2.61
N GLN A 42 -15.25 7.83 -3.38
CA GLN A 42 -16.26 7.78 -4.45
C GLN A 42 -17.68 7.51 -3.94
N ILE A 43 -17.85 6.76 -2.85
CA ILE A 43 -19.18 6.47 -2.31
C ILE A 43 -19.57 7.47 -1.23
N ILE A 44 -18.69 7.72 -0.25
CA ILE A 44 -19.07 8.50 0.92
C ILE A 44 -18.95 9.99 0.67
N ILE A 45 -17.81 10.47 0.16
CA ILE A 45 -17.51 11.91 0.08
C ILE A 45 -18.00 12.51 -1.23
N GLU A 46 -17.45 12.05 -2.36
CA GLU A 46 -17.72 12.58 -3.68
C GLU A 46 -17.97 11.48 -4.70
N GLY A 47 -18.75 11.78 -5.73
CA GLY A 47 -18.91 10.86 -6.85
C GLY A 47 -19.46 11.55 -8.06
N THR A 48 -19.04 11.12 -9.24
CA THR A 48 -19.65 11.54 -10.48
C THR A 48 -21.00 10.82 -10.60
N VAL A 49 -22.08 11.53 -10.35
CA VAL A 49 -23.43 10.99 -10.51
C VAL A 49 -23.77 10.99 -11.99
N SER A 50 -23.86 9.81 -12.58
CA SER A 50 -24.29 9.63 -13.98
C SER A 50 -25.81 9.67 -14.14
N ASN A 51 -26.56 9.30 -13.09
CA ASN A 51 -28.02 9.32 -13.06
C ASN A 51 -28.56 9.47 -11.63
N GLU A 52 -29.86 9.75 -11.51
CA GLU A 52 -30.50 9.94 -10.20
C GLU A 52 -30.55 8.67 -9.35
N GLN A 53 -30.46 7.49 -9.96
CA GLN A 53 -30.54 6.21 -9.26
C GLN A 53 -29.26 5.87 -8.48
N ASP A 54 -28.14 6.52 -8.80
CA ASP A 54 -26.84 6.27 -8.17
C ASP A 54 -26.51 7.22 -7.01
N ARG A 55 -27.38 8.20 -6.74
CA ARG A 55 -27.13 9.25 -5.71
C ARG A 55 -26.91 8.70 -4.31
N ASP A 56 -27.59 7.61 -3.96
CA ASP A 56 -27.50 7.01 -2.64
C ASP A 56 -26.28 6.11 -2.46
N CYS A 57 -25.53 5.83 -3.52
CA CYS A 57 -24.33 4.97 -3.49
C CYS A 57 -23.11 5.57 -4.20
N SER A 58 -23.16 6.86 -4.55
CA SER A 58 -22.04 7.58 -5.16
C SER A 58 -22.03 9.02 -4.66
N GLY A 59 -20.97 9.41 -3.97
CA GLY A 59 -20.82 10.75 -3.40
C GLY A 59 -21.97 11.16 -2.47
N VAL A 60 -22.32 10.26 -1.55
CA VAL A 60 -23.56 10.40 -0.75
C VAL A 60 -23.59 11.72 0.02
N ILE A 61 -22.48 12.15 0.62
CA ILE A 61 -22.38 13.43 1.33
C ILE A 61 -22.56 14.61 0.37
N GLU A 62 -21.85 14.61 -0.74
CA GLU A 62 -21.96 15.67 -1.75
C GLU A 62 -23.39 15.80 -2.29
N ASN A 63 -23.97 14.66 -2.68
CA ASN A 63 -25.32 14.63 -3.22
C ASN A 63 -26.39 15.07 -2.21
N HIS A 64 -26.27 14.63 -0.95
CA HIS A 64 -27.17 15.05 0.11
C HIS A 64 -27.09 16.56 0.35
N ALA A 65 -25.88 17.12 0.44
CA ALA A 65 -25.66 18.54 0.62
C ALA A 65 -26.22 19.36 -0.56
N ARG A 66 -26.08 18.88 -1.80
CA ARG A 66 -26.65 19.55 -2.98
C ARG A 66 -28.19 19.50 -3.00
N GLN A 67 -28.80 18.38 -2.59
CA GLN A 67 -30.26 18.24 -2.48
C GLN A 67 -30.85 19.21 -1.46
N LEU A 68 -30.15 19.49 -0.37
CA LEU A 68 -30.55 20.48 0.62
C LEU A 68 -30.31 21.94 0.17
N GLY A 69 -29.74 22.16 -1.02
CA GLY A 69 -29.43 23.48 -1.53
C GLY A 69 -28.29 24.19 -0.80
N ILE A 70 -27.40 23.44 -0.16
CA ILE A 70 -26.25 24.03 0.55
C ILE A 70 -25.34 24.74 -0.45
N PRO A 71 -25.01 26.03 -0.23
CA PRO A 71 -24.16 26.77 -1.16
C PRO A 71 -22.71 26.30 -1.11
N GLU A 72 -22.01 26.40 -2.25
CA GLU A 72 -20.57 26.16 -2.38
C GLU A 72 -20.11 24.77 -1.88
N VAL A 73 -20.92 23.71 -2.09
CA VAL A 73 -20.63 22.34 -1.61
C VAL A 73 -19.24 21.89 -2.03
N ALA A 74 -18.86 22.08 -3.29
CA ALA A 74 -17.55 21.70 -3.80
C ALA A 74 -16.40 22.38 -3.03
N LYS A 75 -16.53 23.69 -2.79
CA LYS A 75 -15.53 24.46 -2.04
C LYS A 75 -15.43 24.03 -0.57
N LYS A 76 -16.59 23.75 0.07
CA LYS A 76 -16.62 23.24 1.45
C LYS A 76 -15.95 21.86 1.57
N LEU A 77 -16.28 20.92 0.68
CA LEU A 77 -15.69 19.59 0.71
C LEU A 77 -14.21 19.62 0.34
N ASN A 78 -13.80 20.36 -0.68
CA ASN A 78 -12.39 20.53 -1.03
C ASN A 78 -11.62 21.23 0.09
N GLY A 79 -12.19 22.24 0.73
CA GLY A 79 -11.57 22.96 1.85
C GLY A 79 -11.41 22.08 3.11
N PHE A 80 -12.22 21.05 3.28
CA PHE A 80 -12.16 20.17 4.44
C PHE A 80 -11.37 18.87 4.17
N PHE A 81 -11.62 18.19 3.05
CA PHE A 81 -11.01 16.90 2.71
C PHE A 81 -9.91 17.00 1.66
N GLY A 82 -9.79 18.08 0.92
CA GLY A 82 -8.80 18.23 -0.15
C GLY A 82 -7.38 18.44 0.37
N LYS A 83 -6.40 18.16 -0.49
CA LYS A 83 -4.95 18.34 -0.19
C LYS A 83 -4.57 19.80 0.11
N ASP A 84 -5.33 20.76 -0.40
CA ASP A 84 -5.12 22.20 -0.16
C ASP A 84 -5.81 22.72 1.12
N SER A 85 -6.24 21.85 2.00
CA SER A 85 -7.00 22.13 3.22
C SER A 85 -6.16 22.75 4.37
N ASN A 86 -5.08 23.46 4.05
CA ASN A 86 -4.17 24.04 5.04
C ASN A 86 -4.85 25.05 5.99
N ASN A 87 -6.05 25.53 5.67
CA ASN A 87 -6.74 26.61 6.40
C ASN A 87 -7.77 26.14 7.44
N ILE A 88 -7.97 24.84 7.65
CA ILE A 88 -9.01 24.35 8.59
C ILE A 88 -8.62 24.42 10.07
N GLY A 89 -7.39 24.81 10.38
CA GLY A 89 -6.86 24.90 11.75
C GLY A 89 -6.73 23.54 12.44
N PHE A 90 -6.19 23.53 13.66
CA PHE A 90 -5.96 22.29 14.41
C PHE A 90 -7.25 21.50 14.70
N LYS A 91 -8.31 22.23 15.15
CA LYS A 91 -9.61 21.58 15.44
C LYS A 91 -10.21 20.92 14.20
N GLY A 92 -10.17 21.58 13.05
CA GLY A 92 -10.68 21.02 11.80
C GLY A 92 -9.92 19.77 11.35
N LYS A 93 -8.58 19.77 11.47
CA LYS A 93 -7.76 18.58 11.19
C LYS A 93 -8.11 17.40 12.10
N LEU A 94 -8.29 17.64 13.40
CA LEU A 94 -8.71 16.62 14.35
C LEU A 94 -10.10 16.07 14.02
N MET A 95 -11.06 16.94 13.68
CA MET A 95 -12.42 16.51 13.29
C MET A 95 -12.41 15.71 11.99
N ARG A 96 -11.55 16.03 11.03
CA ARG A 96 -11.36 15.27 9.79
C ARG A 96 -10.84 13.86 10.09
N ILE A 97 -9.81 13.71 10.91
CA ILE A 97 -9.28 12.41 11.33
C ILE A 97 -10.36 11.60 12.08
N ASN A 98 -11.11 12.25 12.99
CA ASN A 98 -12.20 11.62 13.70
C ASN A 98 -13.33 11.16 12.75
N PHE A 99 -13.65 11.95 11.71
CA PHE A 99 -14.61 11.56 10.69
C PHE A 99 -14.16 10.28 9.97
N ILE A 100 -12.89 10.21 9.54
CA ILE A 100 -12.37 9.03 8.89
C ILE A 100 -12.52 7.81 9.79
N ASN A 101 -12.06 7.89 11.03
CA ASN A 101 -12.03 6.75 11.93
C ASN A 101 -13.41 6.34 12.47
N GLN A 102 -14.27 7.31 12.77
CA GLN A 102 -15.54 7.04 13.47
C GLN A 102 -16.72 6.91 12.51
N ILE A 103 -16.65 7.46 11.29
CA ILE A 103 -17.76 7.47 10.34
C ILE A 103 -17.38 6.77 9.03
N ALA A 104 -16.36 7.27 8.33
CA ALA A 104 -16.08 6.84 6.96
C ALA A 104 -15.60 5.38 6.88
N ILE A 105 -14.63 4.98 7.69
CA ILE A 105 -14.13 3.59 7.73
C ILE A 105 -15.24 2.62 8.14
N PRO A 106 -15.99 2.81 9.23
CA PRO A 106 -17.09 1.90 9.59
C PRO A 106 -18.13 1.74 8.47
N ILE A 107 -18.52 2.82 7.82
CA ILE A 107 -19.45 2.77 6.67
C ILE A 107 -18.81 2.00 5.51
N ALA A 108 -17.59 2.33 5.10
CA ALA A 108 -16.90 1.66 4.00
C ALA A 108 -16.74 0.15 4.25
N LEU A 109 -16.44 -0.26 5.48
CA LEU A 109 -16.39 -1.68 5.85
C LEU A 109 -17.75 -2.38 5.74
N ARG A 110 -18.88 -1.67 5.96
CA ARG A 110 -20.22 -2.21 5.69
C ARG A 110 -20.43 -2.43 4.20
N TYR A 111 -20.03 -1.47 3.35
CA TYR A 111 -20.06 -1.64 1.89
C TYR A 111 -19.23 -2.85 1.46
N MET A 112 -17.99 -2.96 1.93
CA MET A 112 -17.11 -4.10 1.63
C MET A 112 -17.71 -5.43 2.12
N GLY A 113 -18.32 -5.46 3.31
CA GLY A 113 -18.98 -6.64 3.85
C GLY A 113 -20.25 -7.07 3.09
N HIS A 114 -20.81 -6.17 2.26
CA HIS A 114 -21.98 -6.45 1.42
C HIS A 114 -21.62 -6.76 -0.03
N ALA A 115 -20.37 -6.59 -0.45
CA ALA A 115 -19.92 -6.66 -1.83
C ALA A 115 -20.21 -7.99 -2.56
N ASN A 116 -20.23 -9.11 -1.83
CA ASN A 116 -20.52 -10.45 -2.38
C ASN A 116 -21.98 -10.88 -2.20
N LYS A 117 -22.86 -10.00 -1.70
CA LYS A 117 -24.28 -10.33 -1.46
C LYS A 117 -25.11 -9.94 -2.68
N GLU A 118 -26.28 -10.54 -2.79
CA GLU A 118 -27.24 -10.21 -3.83
C GLU A 118 -28.11 -9.04 -3.41
N GLY A 119 -28.32 -8.11 -4.36
CA GLY A 119 -29.22 -6.98 -4.20
C GLY A 119 -28.65 -5.83 -3.37
N ASP A 120 -29.30 -4.68 -3.52
CA ASP A 120 -28.97 -3.48 -2.77
C ASP A 120 -29.63 -3.50 -1.38
N LEU A 121 -28.92 -2.98 -0.37
CA LEU A 121 -29.40 -2.87 1.01
C LEU A 121 -29.45 -1.40 1.42
N TYR A 122 -30.63 -0.93 1.85
CA TYR A 122 -30.81 0.41 2.36
C TYR A 122 -30.73 0.46 3.87
N LEU A 123 -29.86 1.31 4.40
CA LEU A 123 -29.62 1.49 5.82
C LEU A 123 -29.78 2.96 6.21
N SER A 124 -30.31 3.18 7.41
CA SER A 124 -30.24 4.47 8.09
C SER A 124 -28.88 4.61 8.81
N PHE A 125 -28.57 5.83 9.25
CA PHE A 125 -27.38 6.06 10.03
C PHE A 125 -27.37 5.23 11.34
N SER A 126 -28.52 5.10 12.00
CA SER A 126 -28.67 4.28 13.21
C SER A 126 -28.44 2.79 12.96
N ASP A 127 -28.78 2.27 11.77
CA ASP A 127 -28.52 0.87 11.41
C ASP A 127 -27.02 0.61 11.20
N LEU A 128 -26.30 1.61 10.72
CA LEU A 128 -24.84 1.54 10.53
C LEU A 128 -24.08 1.55 11.85
N PHE A 129 -24.58 2.26 12.86
CA PHE A 129 -23.89 2.54 14.12
C PHE A 129 -24.63 2.00 15.37
N THR A 130 -25.11 0.77 15.30
CA THR A 130 -25.87 0.13 16.40
C THR A 130 -25.03 -0.09 17.68
N THR A 131 -23.73 -0.35 17.53
CA THR A 131 -22.85 -0.70 18.68
C THR A 131 -21.88 0.42 19.05
N ASN A 132 -21.36 1.17 18.10
CA ASN A 132 -20.35 2.20 18.32
C ASN A 132 -20.77 3.49 17.61
N PRO A 133 -21.64 4.31 18.19
CA PRO A 133 -22.02 5.58 17.58
C PRO A 133 -20.84 6.57 17.56
N PRO A 134 -20.74 7.40 16.53
CA PRO A 134 -19.75 8.48 16.48
C PRO A 134 -19.95 9.46 17.64
N GLY A 135 -18.86 10.08 18.05
CA GLY A 135 -18.88 11.08 19.12
C GLY A 135 -19.77 12.28 18.80
N LYS A 136 -20.57 12.74 19.79
CA LYS A 136 -21.47 13.88 19.62
C LYS A 136 -20.75 15.15 19.14
N GLU A 137 -19.55 15.44 19.65
CA GLU A 137 -18.78 16.61 19.23
C GLU A 137 -18.46 16.59 17.72
N LEU A 138 -18.21 15.38 17.16
CA LEU A 138 -17.97 15.20 15.74
C LEU A 138 -19.24 15.49 14.93
N LEU A 139 -20.39 14.96 15.36
CA LEU A 139 -21.67 15.16 14.68
C LEU A 139 -22.09 16.63 14.71
N ASP A 140 -22.00 17.29 15.89
CA ASP A 140 -22.29 18.71 16.06
C ASP A 140 -21.34 19.58 15.21
N TYR A 141 -20.07 19.21 15.10
CA TYR A 141 -19.11 19.92 14.26
C TYR A 141 -19.51 19.86 12.77
N PHE A 142 -19.90 18.67 12.29
CA PHE A 142 -20.31 18.52 10.89
C PHE A 142 -21.62 19.23 10.58
N GLU A 143 -22.61 19.17 11.46
CA GLU A 143 -23.86 19.92 11.31
C GLU A 143 -23.59 21.44 11.21
N ASN A 144 -22.75 21.97 12.09
CA ASN A 144 -22.40 23.40 12.08
C ASN A 144 -21.56 23.82 10.86
N HIS A 145 -20.65 22.92 10.39
CA HIS A 145 -19.74 23.26 9.29
C HIS A 145 -20.36 23.07 7.91
N PHE A 146 -21.08 21.96 7.72
CA PHE A 146 -21.66 21.61 6.44
C PHE A 146 -23.15 21.98 6.32
N GLY A 147 -23.87 22.07 7.42
CA GLY A 147 -25.29 22.44 7.43
C GLY A 147 -26.27 21.27 7.22
N PHE A 148 -25.83 20.04 7.48
CA PHE A 148 -26.69 18.85 7.45
C PHE A 148 -26.32 17.88 8.58
N ARG A 149 -27.24 16.96 8.88
CA ARG A 149 -27.05 15.91 9.86
C ARG A 149 -26.83 14.56 9.18
N PHE A 150 -25.90 13.75 9.70
CA PHE A 150 -25.66 12.41 9.17
C PHE A 150 -26.87 11.47 9.37
N GLU A 151 -27.67 11.71 10.38
CA GLU A 151 -28.89 10.93 10.67
C GLU A 151 -29.95 11.06 9.59
N ASP A 152 -29.92 12.14 8.80
CA ASP A 152 -30.87 12.40 7.72
C ASP A 152 -30.45 11.69 6.42
N ILE A 153 -29.23 11.15 6.35
CA ILE A 153 -28.70 10.49 5.17
C ILE A 153 -29.18 9.03 5.12
N ARG A 154 -29.66 8.61 3.97
CA ARG A 154 -29.88 7.21 3.62
C ARG A 154 -28.69 6.66 2.86
N TRP A 155 -28.31 5.42 3.19
CA TRP A 155 -27.15 4.74 2.64
C TRP A 155 -27.62 3.51 1.86
N LYS A 156 -27.28 3.45 0.57
CA LYS A 156 -27.58 2.32 -0.29
C LYS A 156 -26.32 1.50 -0.48
N LEU A 157 -26.21 0.37 0.19
CA LEU A 157 -25.10 -0.56 0.00
C LEU A 157 -25.31 -1.33 -1.30
N SER A 158 -24.62 -0.91 -2.35
CA SER A 158 -24.72 -1.52 -3.68
C SER A 158 -23.50 -2.37 -3.97
N PRO A 159 -23.64 -3.71 -4.08
CA PRO A 159 -22.55 -4.61 -4.46
C PRO A 159 -21.94 -4.26 -5.82
N SER A 160 -22.76 -3.86 -6.78
CA SER A 160 -22.29 -3.49 -8.11
C SER A 160 -21.33 -2.29 -8.08
N LYS A 161 -21.61 -1.29 -7.23
CA LYS A 161 -20.73 -0.12 -7.08
C LYS A 161 -19.39 -0.47 -6.44
N VAL A 162 -19.40 -1.31 -5.41
CA VAL A 162 -18.15 -1.80 -4.77
C VAL A 162 -17.32 -2.61 -5.77
N ASN A 163 -17.98 -3.46 -6.57
CA ASN A 163 -17.30 -4.27 -7.58
C ASN A 163 -16.72 -3.42 -8.71
N GLU A 164 -17.41 -2.37 -9.16
CA GLU A 164 -16.88 -1.39 -10.12
C GLU A 164 -15.60 -0.72 -9.60
N ILE A 165 -15.62 -0.22 -8.35
CA ILE A 165 -14.46 0.40 -7.73
C ILE A 165 -13.33 -0.63 -7.58
N THR A 166 -13.62 -1.84 -7.13
CA THR A 166 -12.62 -2.93 -7.01
C THR A 166 -11.94 -3.21 -8.35
N GLN A 167 -12.71 -3.29 -9.42
CA GLN A 167 -12.15 -3.49 -10.77
C GLN A 167 -11.30 -2.29 -11.20
N SER A 168 -11.74 -1.07 -10.95
CA SER A 168 -10.98 0.14 -11.28
C SER A 168 -9.63 0.16 -10.57
N VAL A 169 -9.62 -0.13 -9.27
CA VAL A 169 -8.41 -0.12 -8.44
C VAL A 169 -7.42 -1.21 -8.86
N PHE A 170 -7.89 -2.45 -9.04
CA PHE A 170 -7.00 -3.60 -9.19
C PHE A 170 -6.76 -4.07 -10.64
N SER A 171 -7.49 -3.57 -11.63
CA SER A 171 -7.43 -4.09 -13.00
C SER A 171 -6.00 -4.09 -13.58
N LYS A 172 -5.27 -3.00 -13.41
CA LYS A 172 -3.89 -2.88 -13.91
C LYS A 172 -2.95 -3.88 -13.21
N LEU A 173 -3.03 -3.94 -11.88
CA LEU A 173 -2.18 -4.84 -11.08
C LEU A 173 -2.47 -6.30 -11.39
N VAL A 174 -3.76 -6.69 -11.40
CA VAL A 174 -4.15 -8.08 -11.70
C VAL A 174 -3.75 -8.47 -13.11
N GLY A 175 -3.87 -7.56 -14.10
CA GLY A 175 -3.39 -7.80 -15.45
C GLY A 175 -1.87 -8.07 -15.50
N GLN A 176 -1.08 -7.31 -14.75
CA GLN A 176 0.37 -7.50 -14.64
C GLN A 176 0.73 -8.83 -13.97
N ILE A 177 0.09 -9.14 -12.82
CA ILE A 177 0.29 -10.40 -12.11
C ILE A 177 -0.09 -11.59 -13.00
N SER A 178 -1.21 -11.50 -13.70
CA SER A 178 -1.67 -12.54 -14.64
C SER A 178 -0.67 -12.78 -15.77
N GLY A 179 -0.07 -11.73 -16.29
CA GLY A 179 1.01 -11.82 -17.28
C GLY A 179 2.22 -12.59 -16.76
N LEU A 180 2.64 -12.33 -15.52
CA LEU A 180 3.75 -13.05 -14.87
C LEU A 180 3.40 -14.52 -14.63
N VAL A 181 2.22 -14.79 -14.09
CA VAL A 181 1.74 -16.17 -13.88
C VAL A 181 1.75 -16.96 -15.17
N GLY A 182 1.32 -16.33 -16.29
CA GLY A 182 1.38 -16.91 -17.62
C GLY A 182 2.80 -17.15 -18.13
N LEU A 183 3.70 -16.17 -17.94
CA LEU A 183 5.10 -16.26 -18.35
C LEU A 183 5.84 -17.42 -17.66
N TYR A 184 5.58 -17.62 -16.36
CA TYR A 184 6.17 -18.73 -15.59
C TYR A 184 5.42 -20.06 -15.78
N ASN A 185 4.33 -20.08 -16.55
CA ASN A 185 3.50 -21.25 -16.78
C ASN A 185 3.11 -21.95 -15.46
N CYS A 186 2.56 -21.19 -14.53
CA CYS A 186 2.19 -21.70 -13.22
C CYS A 186 1.06 -22.73 -13.31
N ASP A 187 1.22 -23.87 -12.65
CA ASP A 187 0.21 -24.94 -12.62
C ASP A 187 -0.99 -24.57 -11.73
N ILE A 188 -0.72 -23.87 -10.63
CA ILE A 188 -1.72 -23.51 -9.62
C ILE A 188 -1.50 -22.03 -9.23
N VAL A 189 -2.58 -21.31 -9.07
CA VAL A 189 -2.61 -19.96 -8.53
C VAL A 189 -3.37 -19.98 -7.22
N ILE A 190 -2.75 -19.45 -6.16
CA ILE A 190 -3.35 -19.36 -4.83
C ILE A 190 -3.62 -17.89 -4.52
N LEU A 191 -4.88 -17.54 -4.32
CA LEU A 191 -5.31 -16.23 -3.88
C LEU A 191 -5.48 -16.21 -2.35
N SER A 192 -4.82 -15.27 -1.68
CA SER A 192 -4.85 -15.11 -0.23
C SER A 192 -4.99 -13.65 0.17
N GLY A 193 -5.43 -13.42 1.40
CA GLY A 193 -5.62 -12.08 1.95
C GLY A 193 -7.06 -11.59 1.89
N LYS A 194 -7.37 -10.52 2.63
CA LYS A 194 -8.74 -10.06 2.82
C LYS A 194 -9.43 -9.62 1.53
N ILE A 195 -8.70 -8.98 0.62
CA ILE A 195 -9.25 -8.51 -0.67
C ILE A 195 -9.64 -9.68 -1.57
N CYS A 196 -8.91 -10.79 -1.50
CA CYS A 196 -9.25 -11.98 -2.28
C CYS A 196 -10.58 -12.63 -1.85
N SER A 197 -11.22 -12.16 -0.78
CA SER A 197 -12.59 -12.54 -0.44
C SER A 197 -13.64 -11.94 -1.37
N PHE A 198 -13.30 -10.91 -2.17
CA PHE A 198 -14.22 -10.33 -3.15
C PHE A 198 -14.26 -11.16 -4.43
N GLN A 199 -15.46 -11.62 -4.77
CA GLN A 199 -15.69 -12.38 -6.01
C GLN A 199 -15.26 -11.59 -7.25
N SER A 200 -15.40 -10.27 -7.21
CA SER A 200 -14.98 -9.37 -8.31
C SER A 200 -13.48 -9.45 -8.60
N LEU A 201 -12.63 -9.65 -7.58
CA LEU A 201 -11.19 -9.80 -7.79
C LEU A 201 -10.85 -11.15 -8.43
N GLU A 202 -11.49 -12.23 -8.00
CA GLU A 202 -11.35 -13.56 -8.61
C GLU A 202 -11.79 -13.54 -10.07
N ASN A 203 -12.96 -12.93 -10.34
CA ASN A 203 -13.46 -12.77 -11.70
C ASN A 203 -12.52 -11.91 -12.56
N LEU A 204 -11.92 -10.87 -11.97
CA LEU A 204 -10.94 -10.04 -12.66
C LEU A 204 -9.67 -10.84 -13.01
N PHE A 205 -9.20 -11.68 -12.09
CA PHE A 205 -8.07 -12.57 -12.35
C PHE A 205 -8.39 -13.54 -13.48
N LEU A 206 -9.53 -14.21 -13.43
CA LEU A 206 -9.97 -15.15 -14.48
C LEU A 206 -10.17 -14.49 -15.86
N LYS A 207 -10.51 -13.19 -15.88
CA LYS A 207 -10.60 -12.41 -17.11
C LYS A 207 -9.24 -12.26 -17.81
N TYR A 208 -8.18 -12.04 -17.05
CA TYR A 208 -6.83 -11.85 -17.59
C TYR A 208 -6.06 -13.15 -17.76
N HIS A 209 -6.35 -14.15 -16.94
CA HIS A 209 -5.68 -15.44 -16.93
C HIS A 209 -6.71 -16.57 -16.74
N PRO A 210 -7.42 -16.93 -17.80
CA PRO A 210 -8.43 -17.98 -17.73
C PRO A 210 -7.77 -19.34 -17.46
N VAL A 211 -8.03 -19.88 -16.28
CA VAL A 211 -7.61 -21.21 -15.84
C VAL A 211 -8.81 -22.05 -15.45
N THR A 212 -8.63 -23.37 -15.44
CA THR A 212 -9.67 -24.27 -14.93
C THR A 212 -9.88 -24.01 -13.42
N PRO A 213 -11.12 -24.17 -12.91
CA PRO A 213 -11.44 -23.85 -11.50
C PRO A 213 -10.55 -24.55 -10.47
N ASN A 214 -10.06 -25.75 -10.77
CA ASN A 214 -9.16 -26.49 -9.89
C ASN A 214 -7.71 -25.98 -9.88
N ARG A 215 -7.37 -25.03 -10.74
CA ARG A 215 -6.06 -24.37 -10.78
C ARG A 215 -6.02 -23.00 -10.10
N LEU A 216 -7.18 -22.44 -9.82
CA LEU A 216 -7.32 -21.21 -9.05
C LEU A 216 -7.89 -21.52 -7.67
N ILE A 217 -7.07 -21.41 -6.65
CA ILE A 217 -7.43 -21.72 -5.27
C ILE A 217 -7.58 -20.39 -4.52
N ASN A 218 -8.80 -20.06 -4.15
CA ASN A 218 -9.05 -18.93 -3.24
C ASN A 218 -9.10 -19.45 -1.80
N LEU A 219 -8.16 -19.05 -0.98
CA LEU A 219 -8.07 -19.49 0.43
C LEU A 219 -9.23 -18.99 1.30
N ASN A 220 -9.93 -17.94 0.89
CA ASN A 220 -11.18 -17.58 1.54
C ASN A 220 -12.26 -18.58 1.10
N ASN A 221 -12.89 -19.24 2.04
CA ASN A 221 -13.82 -20.35 1.84
C ASN A 221 -13.20 -21.64 1.24
N TYR A 222 -11.89 -21.84 1.37
CA TYR A 222 -11.26 -23.11 0.97
C TYR A 222 -11.50 -24.17 2.05
N TRP A 223 -11.95 -25.37 1.63
CA TRP A 223 -12.10 -26.49 2.52
C TRP A 223 -10.75 -27.12 2.85
N ILE A 224 -10.31 -27.07 4.07
CA ILE A 224 -9.03 -27.62 4.54
C ILE A 224 -9.23 -28.74 5.57
N GLY A 225 -10.44 -28.89 6.07
CA GLY A 225 -10.76 -29.85 7.12
C GLY A 225 -10.65 -29.28 8.53
N ARG A 226 -11.19 -30.03 9.49
CA ARG A 226 -11.30 -29.59 10.90
C ARG A 226 -9.98 -29.58 11.68
N TRP A 227 -8.92 -30.07 11.08
CA TRP A 227 -7.58 -30.03 11.70
C TRP A 227 -7.01 -28.62 11.76
N PHE A 228 -7.46 -27.72 10.87
CA PHE A 228 -7.00 -26.35 10.83
C PHE A 228 -7.60 -25.55 11.98
N PRO A 229 -6.78 -24.90 12.85
CA PRO A 229 -7.26 -24.31 14.12
C PRO A 229 -8.28 -23.17 13.93
N PHE A 230 -8.28 -22.54 12.76
CA PHE A 230 -9.13 -21.38 12.42
C PHE A 230 -10.16 -21.74 11.34
N ALA A 231 -10.44 -23.03 11.15
CA ALA A 231 -11.56 -23.45 10.30
C ALA A 231 -12.91 -23.26 11.02
N ASP A 232 -13.95 -23.08 10.24
CA ASP A 232 -15.32 -23.13 10.75
C ASP A 232 -15.73 -24.58 11.12
N ASN A 233 -16.96 -24.74 11.60
CA ASN A 233 -17.49 -26.07 11.98
C ASN A 233 -17.55 -27.07 10.81
N ASN A 234 -17.54 -26.59 9.57
CA ASN A 234 -17.58 -27.37 8.35
C ASN A 234 -16.18 -27.64 7.77
N GLY A 235 -15.14 -27.05 8.31
CA GLY A 235 -13.75 -27.22 7.88
C GLY A 235 -13.30 -26.23 6.82
N TYR A 236 -13.97 -25.09 6.65
CA TYR A 236 -13.60 -24.03 5.72
C TYR A 236 -12.77 -22.94 6.38
N ILE A 237 -11.80 -22.39 5.68
CA ILE A 237 -11.02 -21.24 6.12
C ILE A 237 -11.90 -19.99 6.04
N THR A 238 -12.13 -19.34 7.17
CA THR A 238 -12.96 -18.12 7.27
C THR A 238 -12.13 -16.82 7.14
N ASP A 239 -10.86 -16.88 7.55
CA ASP A 239 -9.91 -15.78 7.41
C ASP A 239 -8.58 -16.29 6.87
N SER A 240 -8.30 -16.00 5.60
CA SER A 240 -7.08 -16.44 4.93
C SER A 240 -5.78 -15.87 5.52
N LYS A 241 -5.84 -14.80 6.32
CA LYS A 241 -4.66 -14.29 7.04
C LYS A 241 -4.10 -15.28 8.07
N THR A 242 -4.96 -16.14 8.62
CA THR A 242 -4.56 -17.16 9.60
C THR A 242 -3.70 -18.27 8.99
N VAL A 243 -3.79 -18.45 7.66
CA VAL A 243 -3.02 -19.46 6.92
C VAL A 243 -1.52 -19.21 7.01
N VAL A 244 -1.11 -17.93 7.04
CA VAL A 244 0.31 -17.56 7.16
C VAL A 244 0.88 -18.05 8.50
N ALA A 245 0.16 -17.82 9.61
CA ALA A 245 0.61 -18.24 10.94
C ALA A 245 0.70 -19.76 11.08
N VAL A 246 -0.33 -20.48 10.60
CA VAL A 246 -0.34 -21.95 10.64
C VAL A 246 0.72 -22.53 9.70
N GLY A 247 0.85 -22.00 8.48
CA GLY A 247 1.86 -22.41 7.52
C GLY A 247 3.29 -22.20 8.03
N SER A 248 3.55 -21.08 8.70
CA SER A 248 4.84 -20.79 9.33
C SER A 248 5.16 -21.79 10.45
N LEU A 249 4.16 -22.15 11.27
CA LEU A 249 4.33 -23.16 12.31
C LEU A 249 4.63 -24.55 11.71
N ILE A 250 3.89 -24.95 10.68
CA ILE A 250 4.13 -26.24 9.98
C ILE A 250 5.52 -26.26 9.35
N SER A 251 5.93 -25.16 8.70
CA SER A 251 7.26 -25.02 8.11
C SER A 251 8.37 -25.12 9.14
N TYR A 252 8.18 -24.50 10.31
CA TYR A 252 9.13 -24.61 11.42
C TYR A 252 9.21 -26.03 11.96
N MET A 253 8.06 -26.66 12.20
CA MET A 253 8.00 -28.02 12.74
C MET A 253 8.55 -29.07 11.75
N GLY A 254 8.25 -28.94 10.47
CA GLY A 254 8.72 -29.88 9.44
C GLY A 254 10.14 -29.63 8.95
N GLY A 255 10.57 -28.36 8.92
CA GLY A 255 11.86 -27.95 8.37
C GLY A 255 12.97 -27.79 9.41
N THR A 256 12.71 -27.06 10.49
CA THR A 256 13.75 -26.70 11.49
C THR A 256 13.71 -27.60 12.73
N ALA A 257 12.54 -27.76 13.31
CA ALA A 257 12.40 -28.52 14.56
C ALA A 257 12.32 -30.03 14.37
N HIS A 258 12.08 -30.51 13.16
CA HIS A 258 11.92 -31.93 12.80
C HIS A 258 10.92 -32.69 13.72
N LYS A 259 9.80 -32.02 14.05
CA LYS A 259 8.77 -32.56 14.95
C LYS A 259 7.62 -33.27 14.25
N LEU A 260 7.65 -33.32 12.91
CA LEU A 260 6.64 -34.03 12.10
C LEU A 260 7.24 -35.33 11.55
N ASP A 261 6.76 -36.47 12.01
CA ASP A 261 7.35 -37.77 11.73
C ASP A 261 7.27 -38.16 10.24
N ARG A 262 6.19 -37.76 9.55
CA ARG A 262 5.93 -38.16 8.16
C ARG A 262 5.95 -37.00 7.17
N PHE A 263 6.35 -35.81 7.62
CA PHE A 263 6.35 -34.62 6.79
C PHE A 263 7.61 -33.77 7.05
N LYS A 264 8.32 -33.44 5.99
CA LYS A 264 9.52 -32.60 6.03
C LYS A 264 9.42 -31.48 5.01
N ILE A 265 9.97 -30.33 5.35
CA ILE A 265 10.16 -29.19 4.45
C ILE A 265 11.65 -28.91 4.35
N ASN A 266 12.19 -29.00 3.15
CA ASN A 266 13.55 -28.52 2.89
C ASN A 266 13.49 -27.04 2.50
N ASN A 267 13.82 -26.17 3.42
CA ASN A 267 13.76 -24.72 3.25
C ASN A 267 15.09 -24.05 2.87
N GLN A 268 16.12 -24.83 2.54
CA GLN A 268 17.44 -24.28 2.16
C GLN A 268 17.36 -23.28 1.01
N HIS A 269 16.56 -23.59 -0.01
CA HIS A 269 16.39 -22.70 -1.16
C HIS A 269 15.62 -21.42 -0.81
N LEU A 270 14.69 -21.46 0.17
CA LEU A 270 14.01 -20.28 0.67
C LEU A 270 14.99 -19.31 1.30
N CYS A 271 15.86 -19.80 2.16
CA CYS A 271 16.85 -18.98 2.85
C CYS A 271 17.82 -18.31 1.86
N LEU A 272 18.29 -19.03 0.86
CA LEU A 272 19.26 -18.54 -0.13
C LEU A 272 18.67 -17.47 -1.05
N LYS A 273 17.38 -17.55 -1.39
CA LYS A 273 16.73 -16.62 -2.34
C LYS A 273 16.01 -15.45 -1.69
N LEU A 274 15.80 -15.45 -0.39
CA LEU A 274 15.26 -14.32 0.36
C LEU A 274 16.23 -13.13 0.44
N VAL A 275 17.48 -13.32 0.07
CA VAL A 275 18.53 -12.28 0.03
C VAL A 275 18.54 -11.54 -1.29
N SER A 276 17.71 -11.71 -2.17
CA SER A 276 17.86 -11.00 -3.38
C SER A 276 17.01 -9.77 -3.51
N THR A 277 17.29 -8.97 -3.82
CA THR A 277 17.57 -7.80 -4.43
C THR A 277 16.99 -7.57 -5.75
N ALA A 278 16.52 -6.41 -5.91
CA ALA A 278 16.02 -5.95 -7.16
C ALA A 278 17.15 -5.93 -8.21
N ASP A 279 16.84 -6.48 -9.36
CA ASP A 279 17.77 -6.50 -10.48
C ASP A 279 17.95 -5.12 -11.11
N TYR A 280 16.98 -4.23 -10.94
CA TYR A 280 16.94 -2.91 -11.56
C TYR A 280 16.63 -1.83 -10.54
N ILE A 281 17.48 -0.81 -10.50
CA ILE A 281 17.36 0.33 -9.57
C ILE A 281 17.45 1.62 -10.38
N GLY A 282 16.62 2.60 -10.02
CA GLY A 282 16.66 3.90 -10.69
C GLY A 282 15.75 4.95 -10.05
N PRO A 283 15.82 6.19 -10.54
CA PRO A 283 14.97 7.27 -10.06
C PRO A 283 13.50 6.98 -10.30
N VAL A 284 12.67 7.33 -9.31
CA VAL A 284 11.22 7.11 -9.32
C VAL A 284 10.49 8.41 -9.62
N LYS A 285 9.53 8.32 -10.54
CA LYS A 285 8.55 9.36 -10.78
C LYS A 285 7.17 8.71 -10.85
N GLN A 286 6.24 9.17 -10.01
CA GLN A 286 4.88 8.62 -9.93
C GLN A 286 4.86 7.09 -9.68
N GLY A 287 5.74 6.61 -8.80
CA GLY A 287 5.82 5.19 -8.43
C GLY A 287 6.48 4.29 -9.48
N VAL A 288 6.98 4.83 -10.58
CA VAL A 288 7.62 4.08 -11.66
C VAL A 288 9.08 4.51 -11.85
N ILE A 289 9.97 3.54 -12.04
CA ILE A 289 11.36 3.82 -12.40
C ILE A 289 11.40 4.31 -13.84
N GLN A 290 11.91 5.53 -14.05
CA GLN A 290 12.00 6.13 -15.37
C GLN A 290 13.22 5.59 -16.14
N ASP A 291 14.40 5.65 -15.52
CA ASP A 291 15.65 5.20 -16.08
C ASP A 291 16.32 4.23 -15.11
N VAL A 292 16.73 3.08 -15.62
CA VAL A 292 17.48 2.11 -14.81
C VAL A 292 18.94 2.51 -14.82
N VAL A 293 19.47 2.83 -13.64
CA VAL A 293 20.88 3.27 -13.47
C VAL A 293 21.76 2.15 -12.94
N LEU A 294 21.19 1.18 -12.23
CA LEU A 294 21.89 0.02 -11.71
C LEU A 294 21.18 -1.27 -12.14
N HIS A 295 21.88 -2.10 -12.89
CA HIS A 295 21.41 -3.41 -13.36
C HIS A 295 21.99 -4.54 -12.52
N ALA A 296 21.40 -5.73 -12.59
CA ALA A 296 21.88 -6.93 -11.88
C ALA A 296 23.37 -7.25 -12.14
N LYS A 297 23.88 -6.87 -13.30
CA LYS A 297 25.26 -7.16 -13.72
C LYS A 297 26.25 -6.03 -13.38
N ASN A 298 25.77 -4.87 -12.96
CA ASN A 298 26.61 -3.72 -12.66
C ASN A 298 26.86 -3.61 -11.17
N SER A 299 28.07 -3.29 -10.77
CA SER A 299 28.44 -3.05 -9.37
C SER A 299 28.01 -1.67 -8.87
N ASP A 300 27.89 -0.72 -9.77
CA ASP A 300 27.59 0.68 -9.46
C ASP A 300 26.70 1.35 -10.51
N GLY A 301 26.11 2.45 -10.14
CA GLY A 301 25.28 3.29 -11.01
C GLY A 301 25.24 4.74 -10.52
N THR A 302 25.00 5.66 -11.43
CA THR A 302 25.00 7.10 -11.15
C THR A 302 23.60 7.69 -11.20
N LEU A 303 23.24 8.44 -10.17
CA LEU A 303 21.99 9.18 -10.02
C LEU A 303 22.29 10.68 -10.03
N ILE A 304 21.46 11.47 -10.71
CA ILE A 304 21.53 12.93 -10.69
C ILE A 304 20.32 13.46 -9.95
N ALA A 305 20.54 14.08 -8.80
CA ALA A 305 19.50 14.66 -7.98
C ALA A 305 19.47 16.19 -8.12
N HIS A 306 18.35 16.72 -8.60
CA HIS A 306 18.11 18.16 -8.67
C HIS A 306 17.47 18.72 -7.40
N THR A 307 16.90 17.85 -6.58
CA THR A 307 16.28 18.18 -5.28
C THR A 307 16.49 17.05 -4.29
N LEU A 308 16.44 17.36 -2.99
CA LEU A 308 16.39 16.38 -1.91
C LEU A 308 15.13 16.64 -1.05
N PRO A 309 14.43 15.62 -0.59
CA PRO A 309 14.71 14.20 -0.83
C PRO A 309 14.57 13.76 -2.29
N PHE A 310 15.35 12.76 -2.71
CA PHE A 310 15.36 12.20 -4.04
C PHE A 310 14.96 10.72 -4.00
N GLN A 311 13.91 10.36 -4.72
CA GLN A 311 13.35 9.01 -4.68
C GLN A 311 14.01 8.07 -5.67
N ILE A 312 14.37 6.88 -5.19
CA ILE A 312 14.82 5.76 -5.99
C ILE A 312 13.96 4.54 -5.74
N GLY A 313 13.79 3.71 -6.75
CA GLY A 313 12.96 2.52 -6.69
C GLY A 313 13.72 1.27 -7.13
N PHE A 314 13.14 0.15 -6.79
CA PHE A 314 13.66 -1.19 -7.03
C PHE A 314 12.61 -2.02 -7.75
N LYS A 315 13.01 -2.78 -8.76
CA LYS A 315 12.14 -3.73 -9.46
C LYS A 315 12.94 -4.94 -9.95
N ASN A 316 12.27 -6.06 -10.16
CA ASN A 316 12.89 -7.28 -10.67
C ASN A 316 12.68 -7.50 -12.18
N ILE A 317 11.84 -6.68 -12.80
CA ILE A 317 11.53 -6.77 -14.23
C ILE A 317 11.88 -5.46 -14.91
N ASP A 318 12.60 -5.52 -16.02
CA ASP A 318 12.88 -4.36 -16.84
C ASP A 318 11.68 -3.99 -17.74
N SER A 319 10.69 -3.35 -17.11
CA SER A 319 9.52 -2.84 -17.80
C SER A 319 9.07 -1.53 -17.18
N ILE A 320 8.82 -0.53 -18.01
CA ILE A 320 8.28 0.77 -17.59
C ILE A 320 6.83 0.67 -17.05
N HIS A 321 6.15 -0.41 -17.38
CA HIS A 321 4.78 -0.65 -16.92
C HIS A 321 4.71 -1.25 -15.51
N TYR A 322 5.84 -1.78 -15.02
CA TYR A 322 5.93 -2.32 -13.67
C TYR A 322 6.24 -1.22 -12.67
N PRO A 323 5.41 -1.06 -11.63
CA PRO A 323 5.70 -0.13 -10.56
C PRO A 323 6.95 -0.57 -9.79
N SER A 324 7.59 0.38 -9.14
CA SER A 324 8.68 0.11 -8.22
C SER A 324 8.17 -0.72 -7.02
N ARG A 325 8.93 -1.76 -6.66
CA ARG A 325 8.63 -2.61 -5.52
C ARG A 325 8.77 -1.86 -4.20
N ASN A 326 9.95 -1.29 -4.00
CA ASN A 326 10.30 -0.49 -2.84
C ASN A 326 10.71 0.89 -3.31
N ILE A 327 10.37 1.89 -2.52
CA ILE A 327 10.82 3.26 -2.72
C ILE A 327 11.72 3.62 -1.56
N TYR A 328 12.89 4.13 -1.93
CA TYR A 328 13.83 4.69 -0.97
C TYR A 328 13.99 6.17 -1.26
N ALA A 329 14.34 6.94 -0.26
CA ALA A 329 14.73 8.32 -0.42
C ALA A 329 16.19 8.50 -0.06
N ILE A 330 16.90 9.23 -0.90
CA ILE A 330 18.19 9.82 -0.56
C ILE A 330 17.89 11.18 0.03
N ASP A 331 18.26 11.40 1.27
CA ASP A 331 18.08 12.67 1.96
C ASP A 331 19.28 12.99 2.85
N PHE A 332 19.25 14.14 3.51
CA PHE A 332 20.28 14.54 4.46
C PHE A 332 20.28 13.66 5.70
N ASN A 333 21.45 13.25 6.14
CA ASN A 333 21.67 12.61 7.43
C ASN A 333 21.87 13.67 8.49
N ASP A 334 20.79 14.12 9.10
CA ASP A 334 20.79 15.20 10.10
C ASP A 334 21.69 14.89 11.29
N GLN A 335 21.73 13.62 11.73
CA GLN A 335 22.56 13.22 12.83
C GLN A 335 24.05 13.43 12.53
N LYS A 336 24.51 13.06 11.34
CA LYS A 336 25.91 13.26 10.93
C LYS A 336 26.26 14.71 10.70
N ILE A 337 25.32 15.51 10.21
CA ILE A 337 25.50 16.98 10.09
C ILE A 337 25.66 17.58 11.47
N ILE A 338 24.79 17.24 12.44
CA ILE A 338 24.84 17.69 13.83
C ILE A 338 26.18 17.30 14.47
N GLU A 339 26.60 16.04 14.36
CA GLU A 339 27.90 15.59 14.87
C GLU A 339 29.06 16.43 14.31
N THR A 340 29.00 16.73 13.02
CA THR A 340 30.06 17.54 12.36
C THR A 340 30.06 18.97 12.86
N LEU A 341 28.90 19.60 13.00
CA LEU A 341 28.77 20.98 13.48
C LEU A 341 29.15 21.10 14.96
N THR A 342 28.77 20.12 15.78
CA THR A 342 29.14 20.08 17.21
C THR A 342 30.66 19.95 17.37
N ARG A 343 31.34 19.11 16.58
CA ARG A 343 32.81 19.00 16.57
C ARG A 343 33.48 20.31 16.15
N LYS A 344 32.82 21.17 15.37
CA LYS A 344 33.30 22.49 14.95
C LYS A 344 32.97 23.60 15.96
N GLY A 345 32.39 23.26 17.12
CA GLY A 345 32.18 24.19 18.22
C GLY A 345 30.75 24.76 18.36
N THR A 346 29.78 24.28 17.58
CA THR A 346 28.37 24.69 17.74
C THR A 346 27.71 23.80 18.80
N THR A 347 27.62 24.27 20.04
CA THR A 347 27.07 23.47 21.18
C THR A 347 25.71 23.97 21.70
N ASP A 348 25.26 25.14 21.29
CA ASP A 348 23.97 25.73 21.70
C ASP A 348 22.83 25.11 20.86
N ALA A 349 21.87 24.47 21.52
CA ALA A 349 20.76 23.76 20.88
C ALA A 349 19.87 24.66 20.00
N SER A 350 19.69 25.90 20.37
CA SER A 350 18.90 26.89 19.59
C SER A 350 19.61 27.29 18.29
N ARG A 351 20.93 27.38 18.33
CA ARG A 351 21.77 27.74 17.17
C ARG A 351 22.08 26.53 16.30
N LEU A 352 21.96 25.32 16.86
CA LEU A 352 22.30 24.08 16.15
C LEU A 352 21.30 23.82 15.01
N ASN A 353 20.02 24.02 15.22
CA ASN A 353 19.01 23.85 14.16
C ASN A 353 19.20 24.84 13.01
N ASP A 354 19.46 26.10 13.32
CA ASP A 354 19.74 27.14 12.30
C ASP A 354 21.03 26.81 11.53
N ALA A 355 22.05 26.29 12.22
CA ALA A 355 23.31 25.88 11.60
C ALA A 355 23.14 24.65 10.70
N VAL A 356 22.28 23.69 11.08
CA VAL A 356 21.94 22.51 10.25
C VAL A 356 21.24 22.96 8.98
N GLU A 357 20.23 23.83 9.07
CA GLU A 357 19.53 24.34 7.88
C GLU A 357 20.43 25.19 6.99
N ALA A 358 21.28 26.02 7.57
CA ALA A 358 22.27 26.77 6.81
C ALA A 358 23.27 25.83 6.07
N PHE A 359 23.67 24.74 6.72
CA PHE A 359 24.52 23.73 6.11
C PHE A 359 23.81 23.02 4.95
N LYS A 360 22.57 22.56 5.14
CA LYS A 360 21.74 21.97 4.08
C LYS A 360 21.54 22.94 2.91
N HIS A 361 21.25 24.21 3.21
CA HIS A 361 21.10 25.24 2.17
C HIS A 361 22.37 25.43 1.35
N LYS A 362 23.55 25.40 1.99
CA LYS A 362 24.84 25.48 1.30
C LYS A 362 25.05 24.28 0.36
N ILE A 363 24.63 23.08 0.74
CA ILE A 363 24.71 21.91 -0.15
C ILE A 363 23.68 22.03 -1.28
N ARG A 364 22.43 22.45 -0.96
CA ARG A 364 21.39 22.66 -2.00
C ARG A 364 21.80 23.69 -3.05
N SER A 365 22.58 24.72 -2.71
CA SER A 365 23.08 25.69 -3.70
C SER A 365 24.11 25.11 -4.67
N ARG A 366 24.66 23.91 -4.38
CA ARG A 366 25.61 23.17 -5.23
C ARG A 366 24.95 22.11 -6.13
N MET A 367 23.61 22.08 -6.17
CA MET A 367 22.87 21.14 -7.03
C MET A 367 23.02 21.46 -8.52
N PRO A 368 22.88 20.48 -9.41
CA PRO A 368 22.54 19.08 -9.15
C PRO A 368 23.69 18.30 -8.48
N LEU A 369 23.30 17.36 -7.60
CA LEU A 369 24.25 16.44 -6.99
C LEU A 369 24.25 15.12 -7.75
N LYS A 370 25.44 14.57 -7.94
CA LYS A 370 25.66 13.28 -8.56
C LYS A 370 25.96 12.27 -7.44
N PHE A 371 25.12 11.27 -7.29
CA PHE A 371 25.30 10.16 -6.35
C PHE A 371 25.75 8.92 -7.11
N THR A 372 26.84 8.33 -6.70
CA THR A 372 27.20 6.97 -7.11
C THR A 372 26.64 6.00 -6.08
N ILE A 373 25.76 5.10 -6.51
CA ILE A 373 25.22 4.02 -5.68
C ILE A 373 25.92 2.71 -6.06
N SER A 374 26.21 1.91 -5.08
CA SER A 374 26.88 0.61 -5.27
C SER A 374 26.14 -0.50 -4.54
N ARG A 375 26.35 -1.74 -5.00
CA ARG A 375 25.92 -2.95 -4.29
C ARG A 375 27.10 -3.45 -3.45
N GLU A 376 26.83 -3.64 -2.18
CA GLU A 376 27.76 -4.25 -1.23
C GLU A 376 27.11 -5.48 -0.61
N PHE A 377 27.91 -6.47 -0.25
CA PHE A 377 27.44 -7.69 0.42
C PHE A 377 27.92 -7.69 1.86
N ASP A 378 26.98 -7.80 2.80
CA ASP A 378 27.25 -8.00 4.21
C ASP A 378 26.57 -9.26 4.70
N LYS A 379 27.34 -10.29 5.07
CA LYS A 379 26.86 -11.55 5.69
C LYS A 379 25.63 -12.13 5.00
N ASP A 380 25.68 -12.39 3.74
CA ASP A 380 24.59 -12.91 2.93
C ASP A 380 23.45 -11.90 2.63
N LYS A 381 23.63 -10.63 2.96
CA LYS A 381 22.72 -9.56 2.58
C LYS A 381 23.36 -8.65 1.55
N GLU A 382 22.66 -8.39 0.49
CA GLU A 382 23.04 -7.34 -0.44
C GLU A 382 22.49 -6.01 0.05
N LEU A 383 23.35 -5.02 0.13
CA LEU A 383 23.01 -3.67 0.53
C LEU A 383 23.24 -2.73 -0.66
N VAL A 384 22.37 -1.77 -0.81
CA VAL A 384 22.61 -0.64 -1.72
C VAL A 384 23.07 0.53 -0.87
N VAL A 385 24.21 1.06 -1.21
CA VAL A 385 24.87 2.12 -0.45
C VAL A 385 25.26 3.29 -1.35
N ILE A 386 25.34 4.48 -0.77
CA ILE A 386 25.93 5.66 -1.44
C ILE A 386 27.44 5.54 -1.30
N SER A 387 28.13 5.35 -2.42
CA SER A 387 29.59 5.19 -2.42
C SER A 387 30.32 6.52 -2.60
N GLU A 388 29.77 7.45 -3.38
CA GLU A 388 30.38 8.74 -3.70
C GLU A 388 29.29 9.79 -3.94
N VAL A 389 29.60 11.05 -3.64
CA VAL A 389 28.73 12.20 -3.94
C VAL A 389 29.59 13.34 -4.46
N THR A 390 29.25 13.87 -5.64
CA THR A 390 29.90 15.07 -6.20
C THR A 390 28.85 16.13 -6.54
N ASP A 391 29.24 17.38 -6.56
CA ASP A 391 28.40 18.50 -6.95
C ASP A 391 28.44 18.82 -8.45
N ASN A 392 27.83 19.95 -8.83
CA ASN A 392 27.79 20.43 -10.21
C ASN A 392 29.17 20.83 -10.77
N GLU A 393 30.13 21.13 -9.91
CA GLU A 393 31.53 21.47 -10.28
C GLU A 393 32.45 20.25 -10.21
N GLN A 394 31.91 19.07 -9.91
CA GLN A 394 32.61 17.80 -9.68
C GLN A 394 33.48 17.77 -8.40
N ASP A 395 33.20 18.67 -7.46
CA ASP A 395 33.83 18.65 -6.15
C ASP A 395 33.19 17.60 -5.24
N ASP A 396 34.03 16.88 -4.51
CA ASP A 396 33.58 15.85 -3.57
C ASP A 396 32.78 16.44 -2.40
N ILE A 397 31.66 15.82 -2.09
CA ILE A 397 30.88 16.05 -0.88
C ILE A 397 30.91 14.76 -0.05
N SER A 398 31.16 14.90 1.25
CA SER A 398 31.18 13.72 2.11
C SER A 398 29.83 12.96 2.05
N LYS A 399 29.91 11.69 1.61
CA LYS A 399 28.74 10.80 1.55
C LYS A 399 28.05 10.61 2.90
N SER A 400 28.74 10.83 4.01
CA SER A 400 28.19 10.71 5.36
C SER A 400 27.10 11.74 5.69
N TYR A 401 27.00 12.82 4.91
CA TYR A 401 25.94 13.83 5.07
C TYR A 401 24.61 13.42 4.45
N PHE A 402 24.59 12.27 3.78
CA PHE A 402 23.40 11.72 3.14
C PHE A 402 23.10 10.32 3.66
N GLU A 403 21.85 9.96 3.63
CA GLU A 403 21.40 8.62 3.97
C GLU A 403 20.39 8.11 2.95
N LEU A 404 20.34 6.79 2.82
CA LEU A 404 19.36 6.07 2.05
C LEU A 404 18.41 5.40 3.02
N HIS A 405 17.18 5.88 3.09
CA HIS A 405 16.15 5.32 3.97
C HIS A 405 14.95 4.83 3.19
N THR A 406 14.29 3.80 3.72
CA THR A 406 13.09 3.25 3.11
C THR A 406 11.95 4.26 3.23
N GLN A 407 11.33 4.57 2.11
CA GLN A 407 10.11 5.34 2.06
C GLN A 407 8.94 4.37 1.87
N THR A 408 8.11 4.23 2.88
CA THR A 408 6.97 3.30 2.85
C THR A 408 5.80 3.82 2.05
N LEU A 409 5.76 5.13 1.79
CA LEU A 409 4.70 5.79 1.06
C LEU A 409 5.25 6.46 -0.20
N PRO A 410 4.58 6.32 -1.35
CA PRO A 410 5.02 6.93 -2.60
C PRO A 410 4.90 8.47 -2.61
N GLU A 411 4.13 9.04 -1.69
CA GLU A 411 3.90 10.48 -1.58
C GLU A 411 4.51 11.07 -0.30
N THR A 412 5.09 12.26 -0.43
CA THR A 412 5.65 13.04 0.69
C THR A 412 4.57 13.65 1.60
N THR A 413 3.30 13.61 1.18
CA THR A 413 2.17 14.26 1.85
C THR A 413 1.59 13.49 3.04
N GLY A 414 2.17 12.33 3.39
CA GLY A 414 1.68 11.49 4.46
C GLY A 414 0.62 10.47 4.01
N TYR A 415 0.30 9.55 4.93
CA TYR A 415 -0.67 8.51 4.66
C TYR A 415 -2.10 9.05 4.86
N TRP A 416 -3.01 8.74 3.94
CA TRP A 416 -4.36 9.29 3.94
C TRP A 416 -5.16 8.95 5.20
N LEU A 417 -4.91 7.80 5.84
CA LEU A 417 -5.53 7.43 7.11
C LEU A 417 -5.11 8.38 8.26
N ASP A 418 -3.90 8.91 8.22
CA ASP A 418 -3.37 9.81 9.25
C ASP A 418 -3.81 11.26 9.03
N SER A 419 -3.97 11.66 7.78
CA SER A 419 -4.34 13.04 7.42
C SER A 419 -5.83 13.25 7.16
N GLY A 420 -6.53 12.23 6.67
CA GLY A 420 -7.90 12.29 6.18
C GLY A 420 -8.03 13.08 4.88
N GLU A 421 -6.94 13.23 4.12
CA GLU A 421 -6.92 14.03 2.89
C GLU A 421 -7.12 13.17 1.65
N PHE A 422 -7.88 13.73 0.71
CA PHE A 422 -8.22 13.10 -0.56
C PHE A 422 -7.91 14.03 -1.73
N THR A 423 -7.71 13.45 -2.91
CA THR A 423 -7.67 14.23 -4.16
C THR A 423 -9.08 14.27 -4.73
N LEU A 424 -9.84 15.30 -4.36
CA LEU A 424 -11.22 15.43 -4.79
C LEU A 424 -11.34 16.06 -6.18
N ASN A 425 -12.27 15.55 -6.99
CA ASN A 425 -12.58 16.02 -8.34
C ASN A 425 -14.01 16.57 -8.43
N ILE A 426 -14.44 17.31 -7.40
CA ILE A 426 -15.79 17.86 -7.33
C ILE A 426 -15.92 19.03 -8.32
N ARG A 427 -16.90 18.95 -9.21
CA ARG A 427 -17.22 20.05 -10.13
C ARG A 427 -18.10 21.08 -9.42
N ASN A 428 -17.78 22.37 -9.64
CA ASN A 428 -18.60 23.48 -9.15
C ASN A 428 -19.98 23.53 -9.79
#